data_65c67b5bc0a562f344b5c6b5fbd7d078
#
_entry.id   65c67b5bc0a562f344b5c6b5fbd7d078
#
_cell.length_a   1.000
_cell.length_b   1.000
_cell.length_c   1.000
_cell.angle_alpha   90.00
_cell.angle_beta   90.00
_cell.angle_gamma   90.00
#
_symmetry.space_group_name_H-M   'P 1'
#
loop_
_entity.id
_entity.type
_entity.pdbx_description
1 polymer ?
#
loop_
_entity_poly.entity_id
_entity_poly.type
_entity_poly.pdbx_seq_one_letter_code
_entity_poly.pdbx_strand_id
1 'polypeptide(L)'
;IPDQAYEDKEHMLEVLDAILNKSQQQLNIPKGVGKSYEAILTVKSIPRAQAYYNLLKSILAGKERVKVSERVKRHLPDFPKFTITYSVSENEEESIGYQDHMKQVMEDYNQEFGTHFSLADLRSFNSDVNNRLARKQDKYLYRNEQLDLVIVVDRLLTGFDAPCLSTLFIDRKPMRPQDLIQAFSRTNRIFDDKKHFGHIITFQRPQAFKEAVDNALKLYSNGGENEVLAPSWEEEKRNFLKAWAEFKGQVTDLEEEGVALEQAPTAQLRKVAKAYQVFDKYQASIRVYSEYDKEEIYRETGLSDSQLEAYLGLYQNILAESKS
;
A
#
# COMPACT_ATOMS: atom_id res chain seq x y z
N ILE A 1 9.10 1.25 -26.87
CA ILE A 1 8.76 2.60 -26.37
C ILE A 1 9.82 2.94 -25.33
N PRO A 2 10.54 4.07 -25.45
CA PRO A 2 11.52 4.48 -24.45
C PRO A 2 10.83 4.79 -23.12
N ASP A 3 11.54 4.55 -21.99
CA ASP A 3 10.99 4.78 -20.64
C ASP A 3 10.50 6.22 -20.43
N GLN A 4 11.13 7.18 -21.07
CA GLN A 4 10.74 8.59 -21.03
C GLN A 4 9.28 8.83 -21.48
N ALA A 5 8.78 8.07 -22.45
CA ALA A 5 7.41 8.23 -22.93
C ALA A 5 6.35 7.88 -21.86
N TYR A 6 6.69 7.06 -20.87
CA TYR A 6 5.81 6.76 -19.75
C TYR A 6 5.85 7.82 -18.63
N GLU A 7 6.78 8.77 -18.70
CA GLU A 7 6.90 9.85 -17.74
C GLU A 7 6.06 11.07 -18.09
N ASP A 8 5.65 11.19 -19.34
CA ASP A 8 4.98 12.37 -19.87
C ASP A 8 3.57 12.55 -19.32
N LYS A 9 3.14 13.82 -19.24
CA LYS A 9 1.77 14.18 -18.86
C LYS A 9 0.72 13.53 -19.79
N GLU A 10 1.04 13.43 -21.09
CA GLU A 10 0.14 12.80 -22.06
C GLU A 10 -0.11 11.33 -21.74
N HIS A 11 0.92 10.56 -21.36
CA HIS A 11 0.74 9.20 -20.90
C HIS A 11 -0.19 9.12 -19.68
N MET A 12 0.00 10.00 -18.68
CA MET A 12 -0.88 10.05 -17.51
C MET A 12 -2.33 10.36 -17.89
N LEU A 13 -2.55 11.27 -18.85
CA LEU A 13 -3.88 11.59 -19.36
C LEU A 13 -4.54 10.38 -20.04
N GLU A 14 -3.79 9.61 -20.85
CA GLU A 14 -4.30 8.38 -21.46
C GLU A 14 -4.66 7.31 -20.42
N VAL A 15 -3.83 7.14 -19.38
CA VAL A 15 -4.11 6.25 -18.25
C VAL A 15 -5.40 6.67 -17.54
N LEU A 16 -5.53 7.96 -17.22
CA LEU A 16 -6.74 8.46 -16.56
C LEU A 16 -7.97 8.38 -17.45
N ASP A 17 -7.84 8.63 -18.77
CA ASP A 17 -8.94 8.41 -19.70
C ASP A 17 -9.39 6.93 -19.76
N ALA A 18 -8.44 6.01 -19.75
CA ALA A 18 -8.74 4.59 -19.69
C ALA A 18 -9.49 4.21 -18.40
N ILE A 19 -9.08 4.73 -17.26
CA ILE A 19 -9.73 4.50 -15.95
C ILE A 19 -11.14 5.12 -15.95
N LEU A 20 -11.24 6.41 -16.31
CA LEU A 20 -12.47 7.18 -16.19
C LEU A 20 -13.54 6.80 -17.20
N ASN A 21 -13.13 6.48 -18.43
CA ASN A 21 -14.06 6.39 -19.56
C ASN A 21 -14.12 5.02 -20.22
N LYS A 22 -13.05 4.21 -20.15
CA LYS A 22 -12.96 2.93 -20.87
C LYS A 22 -13.16 1.71 -19.96
N SER A 23 -13.09 1.88 -18.64
CA SER A 23 -13.19 0.79 -17.65
C SER A 23 -14.57 0.68 -16.98
N GLN A 24 -15.62 1.21 -17.60
CA GLN A 24 -16.97 1.28 -17.02
C GLN A 24 -17.52 -0.09 -16.63
N GLN A 25 -17.28 -1.12 -17.45
CA GLN A 25 -17.77 -2.47 -17.20
C GLN A 25 -17.04 -3.13 -16.03
N GLN A 26 -15.70 -2.98 -15.98
CA GLN A 26 -14.87 -3.50 -14.92
C GLN A 26 -15.23 -2.89 -13.57
N LEU A 27 -15.62 -1.62 -13.56
CA LEU A 27 -16.02 -0.88 -12.38
C LEU A 27 -17.54 -0.93 -12.11
N ASN A 28 -18.29 -1.69 -12.90
CA ASN A 28 -19.75 -1.84 -12.78
C ASN A 28 -20.52 -0.50 -12.78
N ILE A 29 -19.97 0.55 -13.39
CA ILE A 29 -20.58 1.88 -13.44
C ILE A 29 -22.00 1.86 -14.03
N PRO A 30 -22.29 1.07 -15.10
CA PRO A 30 -23.63 1.03 -15.68
C PRO A 30 -24.76 0.58 -14.75
N LYS A 31 -24.42 -0.01 -13.59
CA LYS A 31 -25.42 -0.39 -12.58
C LYS A 31 -25.84 0.76 -11.68
N GLY A 32 -25.16 1.89 -11.79
CA GLY A 32 -25.55 3.14 -11.14
C GLY A 32 -25.07 3.29 -9.71
N VAL A 33 -25.65 4.27 -9.06
CA VAL A 33 -25.25 4.76 -7.73
C VAL A 33 -25.25 3.64 -6.69
N GLY A 34 -24.17 3.54 -5.94
CA GLY A 34 -24.00 2.59 -4.84
C GLY A 34 -23.59 1.16 -5.28
N LYS A 35 -23.61 0.87 -6.58
CA LYS A 35 -23.33 -0.48 -7.13
C LYS A 35 -22.03 -0.58 -7.91
N SER A 36 -21.27 0.52 -7.99
CA SER A 36 -19.95 0.52 -8.62
C SER A 36 -18.95 -0.26 -7.77
N TYR A 37 -17.97 -0.86 -8.44
CA TYR A 37 -16.82 -1.48 -7.80
C TYR A 37 -15.69 -0.47 -7.65
N GLU A 38 -14.65 -0.88 -6.94
CA GLU A 38 -13.49 -0.06 -6.63
C GLU A 38 -12.27 -0.48 -7.44
N ALA A 39 -11.35 0.46 -7.56
CA ALA A 39 -10.08 0.26 -8.22
C ALA A 39 -8.89 0.81 -7.40
N ILE A 40 -7.74 0.24 -7.67
CA ILE A 40 -6.44 0.76 -7.23
C ILE A 40 -5.62 1.10 -8.47
N LEU A 41 -4.98 2.27 -8.47
CA LEU A 41 -3.92 2.63 -9.39
C LEU A 41 -2.59 2.55 -8.67
N THR A 42 -1.73 1.59 -9.01
CA THR A 42 -0.38 1.50 -8.46
C THR A 42 0.64 2.13 -9.40
N VAL A 43 1.52 2.95 -8.83
CA VAL A 43 2.55 3.69 -9.54
C VAL A 43 3.92 3.50 -8.89
N LYS A 44 4.98 3.93 -9.57
CA LYS A 44 6.38 3.63 -9.20
C LYS A 44 6.93 4.44 -8.03
N SER A 45 6.36 5.60 -7.73
CA SER A 45 6.93 6.54 -6.75
C SER A 45 5.91 7.52 -6.20
N ILE A 46 6.22 8.13 -5.05
CA ILE A 46 5.39 9.16 -4.42
C ILE A 46 5.20 10.37 -5.34
N PRO A 47 6.23 10.95 -5.97
CA PRO A 47 6.03 12.06 -6.92
C PRO A 47 5.08 11.70 -8.06
N ARG A 48 5.14 10.46 -8.55
CA ARG A 48 4.25 10.00 -9.61
C ARG A 48 2.80 9.89 -9.13
N ALA A 49 2.60 9.38 -7.92
CA ALA A 49 1.28 9.30 -7.30
C ALA A 49 0.67 10.69 -7.08
N GLN A 50 1.47 11.64 -6.59
CA GLN A 50 1.07 13.04 -6.41
C GLN A 50 0.71 13.71 -7.74
N ALA A 51 1.50 13.45 -8.80
CA ALA A 51 1.23 13.96 -10.13
C ALA A 51 -0.12 13.44 -10.67
N TYR A 52 -0.42 12.16 -10.50
CA TYR A 52 -1.73 11.59 -10.85
C TYR A 52 -2.88 12.20 -10.04
N TYR A 53 -2.69 12.38 -8.73
CA TYR A 53 -3.69 13.00 -7.87
C TYR A 53 -4.03 14.43 -8.35
N ASN A 54 -3.00 15.25 -8.57
CA ASN A 54 -3.17 16.62 -9.02
C ASN A 54 -3.78 16.70 -10.43
N LEU A 55 -3.36 15.80 -11.33
CA LEU A 55 -3.90 15.73 -12.68
C LEU A 55 -5.36 15.32 -12.69
N LEU A 56 -5.76 14.40 -11.83
CA LEU A 56 -7.16 13.98 -11.69
C LEU A 56 -8.01 15.14 -11.14
N LYS A 57 -7.52 15.90 -10.17
CA LYS A 57 -8.20 17.15 -9.72
C LYS A 57 -8.33 18.16 -10.86
N SER A 58 -7.31 18.31 -11.69
CA SER A 58 -7.32 19.21 -12.86
C SER A 58 -8.34 18.77 -13.91
N ILE A 59 -8.47 17.46 -14.16
CA ILE A 59 -9.50 16.88 -15.04
C ILE A 59 -10.90 17.19 -14.51
N LEU A 60 -11.14 16.97 -13.24
CA LEU A 60 -12.46 17.24 -12.62
C LEU A 60 -12.80 18.72 -12.59
N ALA A 61 -11.80 19.60 -12.49
CA ALA A 61 -11.96 21.04 -12.63
C ALA A 61 -12.16 21.52 -14.09
N GLY A 62 -12.16 20.59 -15.07
CA GLY A 62 -12.35 20.91 -16.49
C GLY A 62 -11.17 21.57 -17.18
N LYS A 63 -9.98 21.54 -16.56
CA LYS A 63 -8.77 22.21 -17.06
C LYS A 63 -7.95 21.38 -18.07
N GLU A 64 -8.32 20.11 -18.25
CA GLU A 64 -7.60 19.18 -19.11
C GLU A 64 -8.44 18.76 -20.33
N ARG A 65 -7.77 18.19 -21.36
CA ARG A 65 -8.45 17.66 -22.54
C ARG A 65 -9.31 16.44 -22.22
N VAL A 66 -8.87 15.61 -21.27
CA VAL A 66 -9.63 14.47 -20.78
C VAL A 66 -10.72 14.96 -19.81
N LYS A 67 -11.91 14.43 -19.93
CA LYS A 67 -13.05 14.72 -19.06
C LYS A 67 -13.80 13.42 -18.77
N VAL A 68 -14.47 13.38 -17.65
CA VAL A 68 -15.43 12.28 -17.39
C VAL A 68 -16.57 12.39 -18.38
N SER A 69 -16.83 11.34 -19.14
CA SER A 69 -17.82 11.34 -20.20
C SER A 69 -19.25 11.48 -19.65
N GLU A 70 -20.13 12.08 -20.43
CA GLU A 70 -21.55 12.21 -20.08
C GLU A 70 -22.24 10.85 -19.89
N ARG A 71 -21.72 9.82 -20.54
CA ARG A 71 -22.19 8.45 -20.35
C ARG A 71 -21.91 7.95 -18.93
N VAL A 72 -20.71 8.20 -18.41
CA VAL A 72 -20.33 7.85 -17.04
C VAL A 72 -21.14 8.68 -16.04
N LYS A 73 -21.21 9.99 -16.23
CA LYS A 73 -21.94 10.91 -15.34
C LYS A 73 -23.43 10.60 -15.21
N ARG A 74 -24.06 10.08 -16.28
CA ARG A 74 -25.47 9.66 -16.21
C ARG A 74 -25.71 8.52 -15.24
N HIS A 75 -24.75 7.60 -15.11
CA HIS A 75 -24.86 6.46 -14.21
C HIS A 75 -24.33 6.75 -12.81
N LEU A 76 -23.26 7.55 -12.73
CA LEU A 76 -22.55 7.87 -11.48
C LEU A 76 -22.07 9.33 -11.51
N PRO A 77 -22.94 10.31 -11.16
CA PRO A 77 -22.68 11.73 -11.37
C PRO A 77 -21.46 12.29 -10.64
N ASP A 78 -21.11 11.71 -9.51
CA ASP A 78 -19.99 12.12 -8.63
C ASP A 78 -18.73 11.27 -8.82
N PHE A 79 -18.65 10.50 -9.90
CA PHE A 79 -17.48 9.67 -10.21
C PHE A 79 -16.33 10.53 -10.81
N PRO A 80 -15.09 10.29 -10.38
CA PRO A 80 -14.66 9.38 -9.34
C PRO A 80 -14.50 10.08 -7.97
N LYS A 81 -14.85 9.39 -6.90
CA LYS A 81 -14.36 9.70 -5.56
C LYS A 81 -13.02 9.01 -5.36
N PHE A 82 -11.98 9.75 -5.07
CA PHE A 82 -10.63 9.22 -5.06
C PHE A 82 -9.77 9.80 -3.94
N THR A 83 -8.73 9.07 -3.61
CA THR A 83 -7.69 9.52 -2.70
C THR A 83 -6.34 8.90 -3.07
N ILE A 84 -5.31 9.27 -2.34
CA ILE A 84 -3.95 8.75 -2.48
C ILE A 84 -3.50 8.24 -1.11
N THR A 85 -2.78 7.14 -1.09
CA THR A 85 -2.11 6.67 0.12
C THR A 85 -0.72 6.14 -0.20
N TYR A 86 0.26 6.56 0.58
CA TYR A 86 1.63 6.08 0.52
C TYR A 86 2.23 6.08 1.92
N SER A 87 3.28 5.29 2.12
CA SER A 87 4.08 5.37 3.33
C SER A 87 4.96 6.60 3.23
N VAL A 88 4.85 7.49 4.18
CA VAL A 88 5.82 8.56 4.36
C VAL A 88 6.99 7.92 5.10
N SER A 89 8.00 7.46 4.35
CA SER A 89 9.26 7.02 4.97
C SER A 89 10.11 8.26 5.26
N GLU A 90 10.75 8.24 6.39
CA GLU A 90 11.40 9.36 7.08
C GLU A 90 12.75 9.78 6.47
N ASN A 91 12.86 10.00 5.17
CA ASN A 91 14.01 10.66 4.59
C ASN A 91 13.77 12.18 4.60
N GLU A 92 14.51 12.89 5.45
CA GLU A 92 14.21 14.20 6.01
C GLU A 92 14.04 15.37 5.01
N GLU A 93 14.68 15.38 3.85
CA GLU A 93 14.57 16.53 2.92
C GLU A 93 13.46 16.36 1.88
N GLU A 94 13.17 15.15 1.43
CA GLU A 94 12.04 14.88 0.53
C GLU A 94 10.70 14.81 1.30
N SER A 95 10.73 14.57 2.62
CA SER A 95 9.53 14.32 3.42
C SER A 95 8.66 15.56 3.63
N ILE A 96 9.22 16.77 3.67
CA ILE A 96 8.45 18.01 3.90
C ILE A 96 7.46 18.26 2.75
N GLY A 97 7.90 18.17 1.50
CA GLY A 97 7.02 18.31 0.35
C GLY A 97 5.95 17.21 0.27
N TYR A 98 6.28 15.99 0.70
CA TYR A 98 5.32 14.90 0.76
C TYR A 98 4.30 15.07 1.89
N GLN A 99 4.71 15.62 3.02
CA GLN A 99 3.82 15.95 4.13
C GLN A 99 2.83 17.05 3.76
N ASP A 100 3.27 18.12 3.12
CA ASP A 100 2.40 19.21 2.67
C ASP A 100 1.35 18.71 1.66
N HIS A 101 1.76 17.87 0.71
CA HIS A 101 0.83 17.26 -0.23
C HIS A 101 -0.16 16.33 0.47
N MET A 102 0.31 15.49 1.41
CA MET A 102 -0.56 14.59 2.17
C MET A 102 -1.56 15.38 3.03
N LYS A 103 -1.15 16.50 3.60
CA LYS A 103 -2.06 17.40 4.33
C LYS A 103 -3.20 17.87 3.42
N GLN A 104 -2.88 18.32 2.21
CA GLN A 104 -3.90 18.71 1.23
C GLN A 104 -4.82 17.56 0.86
N VAL A 105 -4.28 16.35 0.66
CA VAL A 105 -5.07 15.14 0.40
C VAL A 105 -6.03 14.84 1.55
N MET A 106 -5.57 14.95 2.79
CA MET A 106 -6.42 14.76 3.96
C MET A 106 -7.51 15.84 4.08
N GLU A 107 -7.20 17.08 3.76
CA GLU A 107 -8.18 18.16 3.73
C GLU A 107 -9.28 17.88 2.69
N ASP A 108 -8.91 17.49 1.47
CA ASP A 108 -9.86 17.09 0.43
C ASP A 108 -10.71 15.88 0.87
N TYR A 109 -10.08 14.88 1.48
CA TYR A 109 -10.75 13.70 2.00
C TYR A 109 -11.71 14.01 3.14
N ASN A 110 -11.30 14.86 4.06
CA ASN A 110 -12.14 15.33 5.17
C ASN A 110 -13.38 16.07 4.66
N GLN A 111 -13.21 16.89 3.63
CA GLN A 111 -14.33 17.59 3.01
C GLN A 111 -15.29 16.61 2.32
N GLU A 112 -14.77 15.60 1.61
CA GLU A 112 -15.60 14.62 0.89
C GLU A 112 -16.39 13.72 1.84
N PHE A 113 -15.78 13.27 2.94
CA PHE A 113 -16.35 12.24 3.82
C PHE A 113 -16.76 12.74 5.21
N GLY A 114 -16.66 14.04 5.49
CA GLY A 114 -17.01 14.62 6.79
C GLY A 114 -16.10 14.12 7.93
N THR A 115 -14.85 13.80 7.62
CA THR A 115 -13.85 13.36 8.61
C THR A 115 -12.96 14.53 9.05
N HIS A 116 -12.03 14.29 9.99
CA HIS A 116 -11.18 15.33 10.57
C HIS A 116 -9.73 14.87 10.76
N PHE A 117 -9.20 14.12 9.79
CA PHE A 117 -7.82 13.65 9.85
C PHE A 117 -6.81 14.77 9.63
N SER A 118 -5.71 14.69 10.37
CA SER A 118 -4.51 15.50 10.22
C SER A 118 -3.29 14.61 9.98
N LEU A 119 -2.12 15.19 9.72
CA LEU A 119 -0.88 14.40 9.56
C LEU A 119 -0.55 13.54 10.80
N ALA A 120 -0.94 13.98 11.99
CA ALA A 120 -0.79 13.18 13.21
C ALA A 120 -1.65 11.90 13.18
N ASP A 121 -2.72 11.90 12.40
CA ASP A 121 -3.70 10.82 12.29
C ASP A 121 -3.46 9.91 11.07
N LEU A 122 -2.28 9.94 10.45
CA LEU A 122 -1.99 9.23 9.19
C LEU A 122 -2.36 7.74 9.26
N ARG A 123 -2.15 7.10 10.40
CA ARG A 123 -2.52 5.70 10.61
C ARG A 123 -4.04 5.50 10.57
N SER A 124 -4.77 6.37 11.25
CA SER A 124 -6.24 6.36 11.29
C SER A 124 -6.84 6.69 9.93
N PHE A 125 -6.27 7.66 9.21
CA PHE A 125 -6.61 7.97 7.82
C PHE A 125 -6.45 6.74 6.92
N ASN A 126 -5.30 6.08 6.96
CA ASN A 126 -5.05 4.87 6.17
C ASN A 126 -6.02 3.74 6.53
N SER A 127 -6.38 3.61 7.81
CA SER A 127 -7.37 2.63 8.26
C SER A 127 -8.77 2.95 7.72
N ASP A 128 -9.16 4.22 7.71
CA ASP A 128 -10.45 4.64 7.16
C ASP A 128 -10.53 4.40 5.64
N VAL A 129 -9.48 4.73 4.89
CA VAL A 129 -9.36 4.39 3.47
C VAL A 129 -9.53 2.87 3.24
N ASN A 130 -8.86 2.05 4.02
CA ASN A 130 -8.97 0.59 3.93
C ASN A 130 -10.39 0.10 4.24
N ASN A 131 -11.04 0.66 5.26
CA ASN A 131 -12.40 0.28 5.64
C ASN A 131 -13.42 0.65 4.56
N ARG A 132 -13.26 1.82 3.91
CA ARG A 132 -14.09 2.24 2.77
C ARG A 132 -13.92 1.31 1.58
N LEU A 133 -12.68 0.97 1.24
CA LEU A 133 -12.37 0.01 0.17
C LEU A 133 -12.87 -1.41 0.51
N ALA A 134 -12.84 -1.83 1.76
CA ALA A 134 -13.30 -3.16 2.15
C ALA A 134 -14.82 -3.28 2.19
N ARG A 135 -15.55 -2.18 2.37
CA ARG A 135 -17.02 -2.12 2.53
C ARG A 135 -17.58 -3.14 3.53
N LYS A 136 -16.84 -3.41 4.60
CA LYS A 136 -17.22 -4.43 5.61
C LYS A 136 -18.35 -3.99 6.54
N GLN A 137 -18.66 -2.70 6.59
CA GLN A 137 -19.74 -2.14 7.41
C GLN A 137 -20.84 -1.60 6.50
N ASP A 138 -22.09 -1.71 6.93
CA ASP A 138 -23.26 -1.32 6.17
C ASP A 138 -23.21 0.14 5.68
N LYS A 139 -22.63 1.05 6.48
CA LYS A 139 -22.50 2.46 6.09
C LYS A 139 -21.71 2.65 4.79
N TYR A 140 -20.75 1.78 4.48
CA TYR A 140 -19.95 1.86 3.25
C TYR A 140 -20.66 1.32 2.01
N LEU A 141 -21.86 0.78 2.16
CA LEU A 141 -22.73 0.42 1.03
C LEU A 141 -23.42 1.65 0.42
N TYR A 142 -23.46 2.77 1.15
CA TYR A 142 -24.04 4.00 0.67
C TYR A 142 -23.02 4.83 -0.12
N ARG A 143 -23.47 5.43 -1.22
CA ARG A 143 -22.61 6.15 -2.16
C ARG A 143 -21.78 7.28 -1.53
N ASN A 144 -22.34 8.01 -0.60
CA ASN A 144 -21.63 9.09 0.09
C ASN A 144 -20.40 8.62 0.89
N GLU A 145 -20.33 7.32 1.22
CA GLU A 145 -19.23 6.71 1.97
C GLU A 145 -18.24 5.90 1.08
N GLN A 146 -18.51 5.82 -0.23
CA GLN A 146 -17.73 4.98 -1.13
C GLN A 146 -16.56 5.73 -1.76
N LEU A 147 -15.43 5.05 -1.86
CA LEU A 147 -14.31 5.40 -2.73
C LEU A 147 -14.45 4.63 -4.06
N ASP A 148 -14.00 5.23 -5.17
CA ASP A 148 -13.94 4.58 -6.46
C ASP A 148 -12.51 4.21 -6.85
N LEU A 149 -11.55 5.06 -6.50
CA LEU A 149 -10.15 4.92 -6.89
C LEU A 149 -9.22 5.32 -5.76
N VAL A 150 -8.23 4.47 -5.48
CA VAL A 150 -7.11 4.82 -4.61
C VAL A 150 -5.81 4.72 -5.38
N ILE A 151 -5.03 5.79 -5.37
CA ILE A 151 -3.70 5.83 -5.98
C ILE A 151 -2.69 5.43 -4.91
N VAL A 152 -1.82 4.46 -5.21
CA VAL A 152 -0.88 3.91 -4.24
C VAL A 152 0.53 3.76 -4.79
N VAL A 153 1.49 3.78 -3.87
CA VAL A 153 2.88 3.37 -4.12
C VAL A 153 3.15 2.20 -3.20
N ASP A 154 3.31 1.01 -3.73
CA ASP A 154 3.62 -0.26 -3.04
C ASP A 154 2.67 -0.65 -1.87
N ARG A 155 1.70 0.18 -1.51
CA ARG A 155 0.70 -0.12 -0.47
C ARG A 155 -0.51 -0.85 -1.04
N LEU A 156 -1.28 -1.49 -0.14
CA LEU A 156 -2.53 -2.20 -0.43
C LEU A 156 -2.39 -3.39 -1.39
N LEU A 157 -1.17 -3.69 -1.84
CA LEU A 157 -0.88 -4.89 -2.61
C LEU A 157 -0.68 -6.11 -1.70
N THR A 158 -0.46 -5.90 -0.39
CA THR A 158 -0.29 -6.93 0.63
C THR A 158 -1.17 -6.66 1.85
N GLY A 159 -1.67 -7.72 2.50
CA GLY A 159 -2.36 -7.61 3.80
C GLY A 159 -3.75 -6.96 3.79
N PHE A 160 -4.33 -6.66 2.62
CA PHE A 160 -5.60 -5.94 2.49
C PHE A 160 -6.70 -6.83 1.89
N ASP A 161 -7.88 -6.82 2.47
CA ASP A 161 -9.02 -7.61 2.05
C ASP A 161 -10.20 -6.72 1.66
N ALA A 162 -10.41 -6.55 0.35
CA ALA A 162 -11.52 -5.79 -0.22
C ALA A 162 -12.20 -6.60 -1.35
N PRO A 163 -13.24 -7.37 -1.05
CA PRO A 163 -13.95 -8.16 -2.05
C PRO A 163 -14.53 -7.32 -3.21
N CYS A 164 -14.94 -6.07 -2.95
CA CYS A 164 -15.45 -5.15 -3.97
C CYS A 164 -14.36 -4.50 -4.84
N LEU A 165 -13.07 -4.68 -4.52
CA LEU A 165 -11.97 -4.27 -5.39
C LEU A 165 -11.98 -5.12 -6.66
N SER A 166 -12.38 -4.53 -7.78
CA SER A 166 -12.53 -5.25 -9.05
C SER A 166 -11.33 -5.12 -9.96
N THR A 167 -10.62 -3.99 -9.92
CA THR A 167 -9.60 -3.68 -10.91
C THR A 167 -8.34 -3.10 -10.25
N LEU A 168 -7.22 -3.68 -10.63
CA LEU A 168 -5.90 -3.12 -10.36
C LEU A 168 -5.34 -2.54 -11.67
N PHE A 169 -5.19 -1.24 -11.70
CA PHE A 169 -4.49 -0.49 -12.75
C PHE A 169 -3.01 -0.36 -12.38
N ILE A 170 -2.12 -0.71 -13.31
CA ILE A 170 -0.69 -0.72 -13.07
C ILE A 170 0.02 0.21 -14.06
N ASP A 171 0.49 1.35 -13.58
CA ASP A 171 1.33 2.29 -14.33
C ASP A 171 2.75 2.33 -13.78
N ARG A 172 3.42 1.18 -13.88
CA ARG A 172 4.81 0.98 -13.46
C ARG A 172 5.44 -0.19 -14.23
N LYS A 173 6.75 -0.36 -14.10
CA LYS A 173 7.46 -1.52 -14.66
C LYS A 173 6.90 -2.84 -14.10
N PRO A 174 7.07 -3.96 -14.81
CA PRO A 174 6.66 -5.26 -14.33
C PRO A 174 7.14 -5.53 -12.91
N MET A 175 6.23 -6.04 -12.09
CA MET A 175 6.46 -6.39 -10.69
C MET A 175 7.10 -7.78 -10.61
N ARG A 176 7.68 -8.10 -9.45
CA ARG A 176 8.18 -9.45 -9.20
C ARG A 176 7.03 -10.47 -9.25
N PRO A 177 7.30 -11.75 -9.61
CA PRO A 177 6.26 -12.78 -9.69
C PRO A 177 5.39 -12.90 -8.43
N GLN A 178 6.00 -12.82 -7.24
CA GLN A 178 5.29 -12.87 -5.97
C GLN A 178 4.32 -11.70 -5.79
N ASP A 179 4.77 -10.49 -6.13
CA ASP A 179 3.96 -9.27 -6.02
C ASP A 179 2.78 -9.32 -7.00
N LEU A 180 2.98 -9.90 -8.19
CA LEU A 180 1.92 -10.13 -9.17
C LEU A 180 0.86 -11.11 -8.65
N ILE A 181 1.28 -12.25 -8.09
CA ILE A 181 0.36 -13.24 -7.52
C ILE A 181 -0.44 -12.62 -6.37
N GLN A 182 0.22 -11.85 -5.50
CA GLN A 182 -0.46 -11.16 -4.41
C GLN A 182 -1.46 -10.11 -4.94
N ALA A 183 -1.08 -9.35 -5.96
CA ALA A 183 -1.97 -8.39 -6.60
C ALA A 183 -3.21 -9.08 -7.22
N PHE A 184 -3.00 -10.21 -7.92
CA PHE A 184 -4.10 -11.00 -8.49
C PHE A 184 -5.06 -11.50 -7.40
N SER A 185 -4.53 -11.98 -6.28
CA SER A 185 -5.35 -12.47 -5.18
C SER A 185 -6.25 -11.39 -4.56
N ARG A 186 -5.89 -10.10 -4.69
CA ARG A 186 -6.68 -8.99 -4.15
C ARG A 186 -7.93 -8.69 -4.96
N THR A 187 -7.80 -8.71 -6.29
CA THR A 187 -8.94 -8.43 -7.18
C THR A 187 -9.80 -9.67 -7.44
N ASN A 188 -9.25 -10.87 -7.27
CA ASN A 188 -9.91 -12.14 -7.62
C ASN A 188 -10.76 -12.71 -6.47
N ARG A 189 -11.56 -11.85 -5.82
CA ARG A 189 -12.51 -12.25 -4.78
C ARG A 189 -13.94 -12.07 -5.24
N ILE A 190 -14.80 -13.02 -4.87
CA ILE A 190 -16.22 -12.91 -5.12
C ILE A 190 -16.80 -11.84 -4.19
N PHE A 191 -17.54 -10.91 -4.74
CA PHE A 191 -18.21 -9.86 -3.98
C PHE A 191 -19.74 -9.96 -4.08
N ASP A 192 -20.23 -10.18 -5.28
CA ASP A 192 -21.64 -10.34 -5.60
C ASP A 192 -21.84 -11.33 -6.77
N ASP A 193 -23.07 -11.50 -7.23
CA ASP A 193 -23.44 -12.40 -8.33
C ASP A 193 -22.75 -12.08 -9.67
N LYS A 194 -22.05 -10.96 -9.78
CA LYS A 194 -21.41 -10.47 -11.02
C LYS A 194 -19.91 -10.34 -10.91
N LYS A 195 -19.40 -10.01 -9.73
CA LYS A 195 -17.97 -9.93 -9.50
C LYS A 195 -17.43 -11.28 -9.04
N HIS A 196 -17.17 -12.16 -9.99
CA HIS A 196 -16.57 -13.48 -9.76
C HIS A 196 -15.05 -13.52 -9.90
N PHE A 197 -14.47 -12.54 -10.60
CA PHE A 197 -13.03 -12.40 -10.82
C PHE A 197 -12.64 -10.92 -10.85
N GLY A 198 -11.34 -10.66 -10.81
CA GLY A 198 -10.76 -9.34 -10.90
C GLY A 198 -10.11 -9.07 -12.25
N HIS A 199 -9.78 -7.81 -12.47
CA HIS A 199 -9.09 -7.33 -13.66
C HIS A 199 -7.74 -6.73 -13.30
N ILE A 200 -6.73 -7.03 -14.09
CA ILE A 200 -5.41 -6.40 -14.04
C ILE A 200 -5.19 -5.70 -15.37
N ILE A 201 -5.01 -4.41 -15.34
CA ILE A 201 -4.80 -3.58 -16.53
C ILE A 201 -3.46 -2.86 -16.39
N THR A 202 -2.58 -3.04 -17.37
CA THR A 202 -1.23 -2.47 -17.35
C THR A 202 -1.08 -1.44 -18.45
N PHE A 203 -0.35 -0.36 -18.14
CA PHE A 203 -0.15 0.76 -19.06
C PHE A 203 1.29 0.90 -19.55
N GLN A 204 2.22 0.13 -18.97
CA GLN A 204 3.62 0.15 -19.38
C GLN A 204 4.05 -1.24 -19.84
N ARG A 205 4.86 -1.28 -20.92
CA ARG A 205 5.55 -2.49 -21.39
C ARG A 205 4.67 -3.75 -21.41
N PRO A 206 3.55 -3.76 -22.14
CA PRO A 206 2.54 -4.84 -22.08
C PRO A 206 3.13 -6.23 -22.37
N GLN A 207 4.11 -6.33 -23.28
CA GLN A 207 4.78 -7.60 -23.62
C GLN A 207 5.58 -8.13 -22.42
N ALA A 208 6.42 -7.29 -21.81
CA ALA A 208 7.20 -7.68 -20.66
C ALA A 208 6.30 -8.01 -19.45
N PHE A 209 5.16 -7.32 -19.34
CA PHE A 209 4.17 -7.60 -18.29
C PHE A 209 3.50 -8.96 -18.50
N LYS A 210 3.16 -9.30 -19.75
CA LYS A 210 2.60 -10.59 -20.10
C LYS A 210 3.59 -11.71 -19.77
N GLU A 211 4.85 -11.56 -20.14
CA GLU A 211 5.91 -12.53 -19.82
C GLU A 211 6.08 -12.71 -18.30
N ALA A 212 6.03 -11.61 -17.53
CA ALA A 212 6.10 -11.67 -16.07
C ALA A 212 4.90 -12.41 -15.47
N VAL A 213 3.69 -12.19 -15.98
CA VAL A 213 2.48 -12.91 -15.58
C VAL A 213 2.58 -14.40 -15.95
N ASP A 214 2.96 -14.71 -17.17
CA ASP A 214 3.10 -16.10 -17.63
C ASP A 214 4.12 -16.86 -16.79
N ASN A 215 5.23 -16.22 -16.43
CA ASN A 215 6.24 -16.79 -15.55
C ASN A 215 5.72 -16.98 -14.12
N ALA A 216 5.00 -15.99 -13.58
CA ALA A 216 4.39 -16.08 -12.26
C ALA A 216 3.38 -17.23 -12.19
N LEU A 217 2.52 -17.38 -13.19
CA LEU A 217 1.54 -18.47 -13.27
C LEU A 217 2.22 -19.84 -13.42
N LYS A 218 3.29 -19.95 -14.22
CA LYS A 218 4.06 -21.19 -14.34
C LYS A 218 4.70 -21.61 -13.02
N LEU A 219 5.33 -20.67 -12.32
CA LEU A 219 5.92 -20.91 -11.01
C LEU A 219 4.86 -21.37 -10.01
N TYR A 220 3.69 -20.72 -10.02
CA TYR A 220 2.59 -21.07 -9.14
C TYR A 220 1.97 -22.45 -9.47
N SER A 221 1.78 -22.77 -10.76
CA SER A 221 1.15 -24.02 -11.21
C SER A 221 2.08 -25.25 -11.12
N ASN A 222 3.40 -25.05 -11.27
CA ASN A 222 4.37 -26.15 -11.27
C ASN A 222 4.89 -26.52 -9.87
N GLY A 223 4.31 -25.93 -8.79
CA GLY A 223 4.82 -26.16 -7.44
C GLY A 223 6.28 -25.74 -7.34
N GLY A 224 6.65 -24.66 -8.00
CA GLY A 224 7.98 -24.06 -7.91
C GLY A 224 8.27 -23.76 -6.46
N GLU A 225 8.89 -24.70 -5.81
CA GLU A 225 8.94 -24.84 -4.35
C GLU A 225 9.73 -23.74 -3.64
N ASN A 226 10.44 -22.85 -4.37
CA ASN A 226 11.41 -21.99 -3.70
C ASN A 226 11.37 -20.48 -3.96
N GLU A 227 10.52 -19.95 -4.86
CA GLU A 227 10.55 -18.51 -5.15
C GLU A 227 9.20 -17.78 -5.19
N VAL A 228 8.08 -18.49 -5.18
CA VAL A 228 6.73 -17.91 -5.28
C VAL A 228 5.93 -18.15 -4.01
N LEU A 229 6.27 -19.15 -3.26
CA LEU A 229 5.70 -19.40 -1.93
C LEU A 229 6.39 -18.52 -0.89
N ALA A 230 5.65 -18.15 0.14
CA ALA A 230 6.27 -17.67 1.36
C ALA A 230 7.38 -18.65 1.77
N PRO A 231 8.47 -18.17 2.36
CA PRO A 231 9.50 -19.07 2.92
C PRO A 231 8.85 -20.14 3.78
N SER A 232 9.46 -21.32 3.88
CA SER A 232 8.97 -22.33 4.81
C SER A 232 8.97 -21.78 6.25
N TRP A 233 8.16 -22.37 7.13
CA TRP A 233 8.16 -21.98 8.54
C TRP A 233 9.57 -22.00 9.14
N GLU A 234 10.35 -23.04 8.86
CA GLU A 234 11.72 -23.19 9.35
C GLU A 234 12.66 -22.11 8.83
N GLU A 235 12.48 -21.70 7.58
CA GLU A 235 13.28 -20.63 6.98
C GLU A 235 12.88 -19.27 7.56
N GLU A 236 11.60 -18.98 7.65
CA GLU A 236 11.11 -17.69 8.19
C GLU A 236 11.38 -17.57 9.69
N LYS A 237 11.21 -18.65 10.47
CA LYS A 237 11.60 -18.69 11.87
C LYS A 237 13.11 -18.43 12.05
N ARG A 238 13.94 -19.00 11.18
CA ARG A 238 15.40 -18.77 11.18
C ARG A 238 15.74 -17.31 10.89
N ASN A 239 15.08 -16.70 9.88
CA ASN A 239 15.25 -15.29 9.55
C ASN A 239 14.82 -14.39 10.72
N PHE A 240 13.73 -14.70 11.38
CA PHE A 240 13.27 -14.02 12.58
C PHE A 240 14.28 -14.12 13.72
N LEU A 241 14.77 -15.32 14.03
CA LEU A 241 15.75 -15.52 15.12
C LEU A 241 17.06 -14.79 14.84
N LYS A 242 17.50 -14.75 13.58
CA LYS A 242 18.67 -13.97 13.15
C LYS A 242 18.44 -12.47 13.32
N ALA A 243 17.29 -11.96 12.89
CA ALA A 243 16.93 -10.55 13.05
C ALA A 243 16.81 -10.16 14.52
N TRP A 244 16.24 -11.04 15.36
CA TRP A 244 16.19 -10.85 16.80
C TRP A 244 17.57 -10.79 17.44
N ALA A 245 18.45 -11.73 17.11
CA ALA A 245 19.82 -11.77 17.64
C ALA A 245 20.60 -10.50 17.27
N GLU A 246 20.48 -10.05 16.03
CA GLU A 246 21.12 -8.80 15.56
C GLU A 246 20.56 -7.59 16.32
N PHE A 247 19.26 -7.44 16.42
CA PHE A 247 18.64 -6.31 17.13
C PHE A 247 19.02 -6.33 18.62
N LYS A 248 18.93 -7.48 19.29
CA LYS A 248 19.32 -7.63 20.69
C LYS A 248 20.78 -7.27 20.91
N GLY A 249 21.69 -7.68 20.01
CA GLY A 249 23.08 -7.30 20.05
C GLY A 249 23.28 -5.78 20.00
N GLN A 250 22.63 -5.11 19.07
CA GLN A 250 22.70 -3.64 18.94
C GLN A 250 22.14 -2.90 20.17
N VAL A 251 21.08 -3.44 20.81
CA VAL A 251 20.55 -2.87 22.05
C VAL A 251 21.52 -3.09 23.21
N THR A 252 22.08 -4.29 23.33
CA THR A 252 23.07 -4.60 24.39
C THR A 252 24.30 -3.72 24.26
N ASP A 253 24.84 -3.53 23.05
CA ASP A 253 25.98 -2.64 22.80
C ASP A 253 25.67 -1.20 23.25
N LEU A 254 24.45 -0.71 22.98
CA LEU A 254 23.99 0.63 23.37
C LEU A 254 23.88 0.74 24.90
N GLU A 255 23.39 -0.30 25.60
CA GLU A 255 23.22 -0.33 27.04
C GLU A 255 24.55 -0.45 27.75
N GLU A 256 25.51 -1.25 27.26
CA GLU A 256 26.84 -1.43 27.84
C GLU A 256 27.69 -0.16 27.79
N GLU A 257 27.49 0.69 26.80
CA GLU A 257 28.15 1.99 26.75
C GLU A 257 27.65 2.96 27.82
N GLY A 258 26.46 2.70 28.41
CA GLY A 258 25.92 3.48 29.55
C GLY A 258 25.65 4.95 29.21
N VAL A 259 25.51 5.27 27.93
CA VAL A 259 25.29 6.61 27.41
C VAL A 259 23.78 6.85 27.23
N ALA A 260 23.30 7.99 27.69
CA ALA A 260 21.90 8.38 27.43
C ALA A 260 21.68 8.54 25.92
N LEU A 261 20.45 8.26 25.43
CA LEU A 261 20.13 8.30 24.01
C LEU A 261 20.50 9.64 23.34
N GLU A 262 20.30 10.75 24.06
CA GLU A 262 20.63 12.12 23.62
C GLU A 262 22.14 12.33 23.41
N GLN A 263 22.97 11.48 24.01
CA GLN A 263 24.43 11.55 23.94
C GLN A 263 25.03 10.45 23.07
N ALA A 264 24.21 9.49 22.63
CA ALA A 264 24.69 8.38 21.81
C ALA A 264 25.04 8.85 20.39
N PRO A 265 26.08 8.28 19.75
CA PRO A 265 26.42 8.62 18.37
C PRO A 265 25.29 8.34 17.43
N THR A 266 24.94 9.31 16.58
CA THR A 266 23.85 9.16 15.57
C THR A 266 24.02 7.92 14.70
N ALA A 267 25.26 7.57 14.36
CA ALA A 267 25.54 6.36 13.57
C ALA A 267 25.14 5.07 14.30
N GLN A 268 25.29 5.02 15.63
CA GLN A 268 24.89 3.88 16.45
C GLN A 268 23.36 3.82 16.58
N LEU A 269 22.71 4.95 16.86
CA LEU A 269 21.24 5.04 16.90
C LEU A 269 20.60 4.56 15.58
N ARG A 270 21.18 4.94 14.44
CA ARG A 270 20.73 4.46 13.13
C ARG A 270 20.88 2.95 12.96
N LYS A 271 21.94 2.33 13.49
CA LYS A 271 22.10 0.87 13.46
C LYS A 271 21.02 0.17 14.27
N VAL A 272 20.76 0.64 15.48
CA VAL A 272 19.70 0.11 16.35
C VAL A 272 18.34 0.24 15.67
N ALA A 273 18.02 1.42 15.13
CA ALA A 273 16.76 1.66 14.45
C ALA A 273 16.59 0.74 13.22
N LYS A 274 17.63 0.57 12.41
CA LYS A 274 17.61 -0.32 11.25
C LYS A 274 17.44 -1.79 11.65
N ALA A 275 18.14 -2.22 12.69
CA ALA A 275 18.03 -3.58 13.21
C ALA A 275 16.61 -3.84 13.76
N TYR A 276 16.02 -2.86 14.45
CA TYR A 276 14.62 -2.93 14.91
C TYR A 276 13.63 -3.08 13.74
N GLN A 277 13.78 -2.30 12.68
CA GLN A 277 12.90 -2.40 11.51
C GLN A 277 12.93 -3.80 10.87
N VAL A 278 14.12 -4.41 10.78
CA VAL A 278 14.27 -5.78 10.26
C VAL A 278 13.64 -6.79 11.22
N PHE A 279 13.85 -6.64 12.50
CA PHE A 279 13.25 -7.48 13.54
C PHE A 279 11.70 -7.39 13.51
N ASP A 280 11.15 -6.18 13.52
CA ASP A 280 9.69 -5.94 13.49
C ASP A 280 9.04 -6.53 12.23
N LYS A 281 9.70 -6.40 11.07
CA LYS A 281 9.27 -7.03 9.82
C LYS A 281 9.13 -8.55 9.96
N TYR A 282 10.15 -9.22 10.47
CA TYR A 282 10.12 -10.68 10.61
C TYR A 282 9.20 -11.14 11.76
N GLN A 283 9.08 -10.36 12.82
CA GLN A 283 8.11 -10.60 13.88
C GLN A 283 6.67 -10.58 13.35
N ALA A 284 6.34 -9.62 12.49
CA ALA A 284 5.03 -9.56 11.83
C ALA A 284 4.84 -10.75 10.87
N SER A 285 5.90 -11.11 10.13
CA SER A 285 5.87 -12.18 9.14
C SER A 285 5.61 -13.55 9.76
N ILE A 286 6.31 -13.93 10.85
CA ILE A 286 6.14 -15.26 11.45
C ILE A 286 4.74 -15.49 12.03
N ARG A 287 4.03 -14.44 12.45
CA ARG A 287 2.70 -14.52 13.07
C ARG A 287 1.59 -14.99 12.12
N VAL A 288 1.83 -14.98 10.81
CA VAL A 288 0.83 -15.43 9.83
C VAL A 288 0.92 -16.91 9.50
N TYR A 289 1.95 -17.59 10.00
CA TYR A 289 2.13 -19.03 9.81
C TYR A 289 1.24 -19.83 10.74
N SER A 290 0.68 -20.94 10.24
CA SER A 290 -0.14 -21.86 11.03
C SER A 290 0.64 -22.54 12.15
N GLU A 291 1.96 -22.67 11.96
CA GLU A 291 2.90 -23.27 12.91
C GLU A 291 3.34 -22.30 14.02
N TYR A 292 2.96 -21.01 13.91
CA TYR A 292 3.34 -20.01 14.91
C TYR A 292 2.70 -20.31 16.26
N ASP A 293 3.55 -20.55 17.27
CA ASP A 293 3.16 -20.65 18.68
C ASP A 293 3.87 -19.55 19.47
N LYS A 294 3.08 -18.60 20.01
CA LYS A 294 3.59 -17.44 20.76
C LYS A 294 4.41 -17.87 21.97
N GLU A 295 3.94 -18.87 22.72
CA GLU A 295 4.58 -19.35 23.96
C GLU A 295 5.91 -20.03 23.65
N GLU A 296 5.97 -20.80 22.55
CA GLU A 296 7.23 -21.42 22.10
C GLU A 296 8.24 -20.35 21.70
N ILE A 297 7.85 -19.38 20.87
CA ILE A 297 8.72 -18.28 20.44
C ILE A 297 9.22 -17.45 21.62
N TYR A 298 8.36 -17.14 22.58
CA TYR A 298 8.75 -16.38 23.77
C TYR A 298 9.72 -17.14 24.66
N ARG A 299 9.54 -18.44 24.82
CA ARG A 299 10.45 -19.31 25.55
C ARG A 299 11.83 -19.38 24.87
N GLU A 300 11.86 -19.51 23.54
CA GLU A 300 13.09 -19.63 22.78
C GLU A 300 13.89 -18.30 22.74
N THR A 301 13.21 -17.18 22.63
CA THR A 301 13.85 -15.86 22.48
C THR A 301 14.05 -15.11 23.80
N GLY A 302 13.31 -15.48 24.83
CA GLY A 302 13.20 -14.70 26.07
C GLY A 302 12.33 -13.44 25.92
N LEU A 303 11.62 -13.27 24.80
CA LEU A 303 10.70 -12.15 24.58
C LEU A 303 9.47 -12.24 25.47
N SER A 304 8.87 -11.07 25.71
CA SER A 304 7.56 -10.91 26.34
C SER A 304 6.83 -9.73 25.69
N ASP A 305 5.51 -9.63 25.90
CA ASP A 305 4.72 -8.50 25.38
C ASP A 305 5.27 -7.16 25.94
N SER A 306 5.64 -7.12 27.20
CA SER A 306 6.22 -5.91 27.82
C SER A 306 7.58 -5.51 27.21
N GLN A 307 8.41 -6.48 26.85
CA GLN A 307 9.67 -6.19 26.16
C GLN A 307 9.43 -5.69 24.74
N LEU A 308 8.46 -6.23 24.02
CA LEU A 308 8.10 -5.73 22.68
C LEU A 308 7.62 -4.29 22.72
N GLU A 309 6.79 -3.94 23.72
CA GLU A 309 6.36 -2.56 23.95
C GLU A 309 7.56 -1.64 24.30
N ALA A 310 8.48 -2.12 25.14
CA ALA A 310 9.68 -1.37 25.50
C ALA A 310 10.59 -1.12 24.29
N TYR A 311 10.78 -2.11 23.42
CA TYR A 311 11.57 -1.97 22.19
C TYR A 311 10.91 -1.05 21.17
N LEU A 312 9.60 -1.08 21.05
CA LEU A 312 8.87 -0.11 20.25
C LEU A 312 9.06 1.31 20.78
N GLY A 313 8.99 1.49 22.11
CA GLY A 313 9.25 2.77 22.76
C GLY A 313 10.69 3.25 22.52
N LEU A 314 11.68 2.37 22.66
CA LEU A 314 13.07 2.67 22.35
C LEU A 314 13.24 3.14 20.90
N TYR A 315 12.66 2.43 19.95
CA TYR A 315 12.70 2.80 18.54
C TYR A 315 12.09 4.19 18.29
N GLN A 316 10.93 4.47 18.89
CA GLN A 316 10.27 5.78 18.76
C GLN A 316 11.13 6.91 19.35
N ASN A 317 11.79 6.67 20.49
CA ASN A 317 12.69 7.64 21.10
C ASN A 317 13.92 7.91 20.22
N ILE A 318 14.53 6.85 19.65
CA ILE A 318 15.65 7.00 18.70
C ILE A 318 15.24 7.83 17.49
N LEU A 319 14.04 7.63 16.96
CA LEU A 319 13.53 8.42 15.83
C LEU A 319 13.31 9.90 16.22
N ALA A 320 12.88 10.17 17.45
CA ALA A 320 12.71 11.53 17.93
C ALA A 320 14.07 12.25 18.08
N GLU A 321 15.07 11.57 18.64
CA GLU A 321 16.42 12.13 18.80
C GLU A 321 17.15 12.33 17.48
N SER A 322 16.91 11.48 16.49
CA SER A 322 17.53 11.63 15.17
C SER A 322 16.96 12.81 14.36
N LYS A 323 15.89 13.46 14.85
CA LYS A 323 15.24 14.63 14.24
C LYS A 323 15.62 15.96 14.94
N SER A 324 16.23 15.90 16.09
CA SER A 324 16.78 17.06 16.82
C SER A 324 18.23 17.33 16.40
#